data_e3bb13b62c1a8752d9760f2acacc0122
#
_entry.id   e3bb13b62c1a8752d9760f2acacc0122
#
_cell.length_a   1.000
_cell.length_b   1.000
_cell.length_c   1.000
_cell.angle_alpha   90.00
_cell.angle_beta   90.00
_cell.angle_gamma   90.00
#
_symmetry.space_group_name_H-M   'P 1'
#
loop_
_entity.id
_entity.type
_entity.pdbx_description
1 polymer ?
#
loop_
_entity_poly.entity_id
_entity_poly.type
_entity_poly.pdbx_seq_one_letter_code
_entity_poly.pdbx_strand_id
1 'polypeptide(L)'
;MSSYDTVIKGGMVVYPEKTLKMDVGISGGTIEKIGPAGSLDGDNEVDAEGCYVLPGVVDPHTHPVYLDSIKDLSRTAVWGGVTTVVHYCYAKPGESQLQNVHDWKEEGNASSYIDFALHGGMFETLKQADELPDVFKEGVTSFKMFMSYAKLGWMTDDYALSKAMDVIGKLGGMAALHAENGLAIDYIQDKLLEEKADITSRFLETSPALAEAEAIFRAVYLGRLMKCPVYIPHISSFEAM
;
A
#
# COMPACT_ATOMS: atom_id res chain seq x y z
N MET A 1 -21.06 20.38 -31.98
CA MET A 1 -20.08 19.43 -31.42
C MET A 1 -20.28 19.45 -29.92
N SER A 2 -20.31 18.32 -29.23
CA SER A 2 -20.39 18.33 -27.77
C SER A 2 -19.10 18.91 -27.22
N SER A 3 -19.17 19.97 -26.44
CA SER A 3 -18.04 20.53 -25.68
C SER A 3 -17.76 19.61 -24.48
N TYR A 4 -16.51 19.39 -24.15
CA TYR A 4 -16.09 18.69 -22.93
C TYR A 4 -15.90 19.70 -21.80
N ASP A 5 -16.07 19.28 -20.54
CA ASP A 5 -15.81 20.16 -19.38
C ASP A 5 -14.35 20.61 -19.37
N THR A 6 -13.45 19.69 -19.73
CA THR A 6 -12.00 19.93 -19.83
C THR A 6 -11.40 19.14 -20.96
N VAL A 7 -10.50 19.76 -21.73
CA VAL A 7 -9.68 19.07 -22.72
C VAL A 7 -8.19 19.28 -22.42
N ILE A 8 -7.45 18.20 -22.31
CA ILE A 8 -5.98 18.24 -22.30
C ILE A 8 -5.52 18.19 -23.76
N LYS A 9 -4.86 19.25 -24.24
CA LYS A 9 -4.57 19.45 -25.66
C LYS A 9 -3.12 19.14 -26.03
N GLY A 10 -2.94 18.42 -27.11
CA GLY A 10 -1.67 18.28 -27.83
C GLY A 10 -0.56 17.52 -27.10
N GLY A 11 -0.88 16.82 -26.00
CA GLY A 11 0.09 16.08 -25.23
C GLY A 11 0.45 14.72 -25.83
N MET A 12 1.58 14.17 -25.41
CA MET A 12 2.03 12.83 -25.75
C MET A 12 1.35 11.82 -24.83
N VAL A 13 0.18 11.32 -25.22
CA VAL A 13 -0.60 10.33 -24.43
C VAL A 13 0.10 8.99 -24.47
N VAL A 14 0.40 8.45 -23.30
CA VAL A 14 1.15 7.21 -23.12
C VAL A 14 0.18 6.03 -22.93
N TYR A 15 0.29 5.06 -23.83
CA TYR A 15 -0.38 3.76 -23.74
C TYR A 15 0.66 2.66 -23.44
N PRO A 16 0.25 1.45 -23.05
CA PRO A 16 1.18 0.35 -22.76
C PRO A 16 2.16 0.06 -23.90
N GLU A 17 1.71 0.13 -25.17
CA GLU A 17 2.51 -0.27 -26.34
C GLU A 17 2.99 0.92 -27.19
N LYS A 18 2.48 2.11 -26.96
CA LYS A 18 2.77 3.28 -27.83
C LYS A 18 2.53 4.60 -27.12
N THR A 19 3.12 5.66 -27.66
CA THR A 19 2.88 7.04 -27.26
C THR A 19 2.45 7.85 -28.47
N LEU A 20 1.35 8.59 -28.37
CA LEU A 20 0.77 9.33 -29.47
C LEU A 20 0.43 10.76 -29.06
N LYS A 21 0.62 11.72 -29.97
CA LYS A 21 0.18 13.11 -29.77
C LYS A 21 -1.33 13.22 -29.97
N MET A 22 -2.06 13.42 -28.86
CA MET A 22 -3.53 13.33 -28.81
C MET A 22 -4.11 14.42 -27.90
N ASP A 23 -5.42 14.63 -28.04
CA ASP A 23 -6.24 15.38 -27.06
C ASP A 23 -7.00 14.39 -26.16
N VAL A 24 -7.24 14.76 -24.90
CA VAL A 24 -8.04 13.99 -23.94
C VAL A 24 -9.23 14.84 -23.49
N GLY A 25 -10.43 14.43 -23.86
CA GLY A 25 -11.69 15.07 -23.48
C GLY A 25 -12.29 14.45 -22.22
N ILE A 26 -12.61 15.28 -21.24
CA ILE A 26 -13.11 14.89 -19.91
C ILE A 26 -14.45 15.57 -19.69
N SER A 27 -15.45 14.82 -19.23
CA SER A 27 -16.75 15.32 -18.80
C SER A 27 -17.22 14.57 -17.55
N GLY A 28 -17.79 15.29 -16.59
CA GLY A 28 -18.26 14.71 -15.34
C GLY A 28 -17.18 13.93 -14.57
N GLY A 29 -15.92 14.37 -14.66
CA GLY A 29 -14.78 13.69 -14.01
C GLY A 29 -14.30 12.40 -14.70
N THR A 30 -14.85 12.06 -15.87
CA THR A 30 -14.51 10.85 -16.61
C THR A 30 -13.88 11.17 -17.97
N ILE A 31 -12.85 10.41 -18.38
CA ILE A 31 -12.32 10.48 -19.73
C ILE A 31 -13.37 9.93 -20.71
N GLU A 32 -13.99 10.80 -21.47
CA GLU A 32 -15.03 10.46 -22.46
C GLU A 32 -14.44 10.10 -23.82
N LYS A 33 -13.33 10.76 -24.18
CA LYS A 33 -12.73 10.56 -25.50
C LYS A 33 -11.24 10.90 -25.50
N ILE A 34 -10.48 10.12 -26.26
CA ILE A 34 -9.12 10.46 -26.69
C ILE A 34 -9.16 10.55 -28.21
N GLY A 35 -8.75 11.68 -28.76
CA GLY A 35 -8.81 11.99 -30.19
C GLY A 35 -7.50 12.56 -30.73
N PRO A 36 -7.33 12.67 -32.06
CA PRO A 36 -6.17 13.31 -32.66
C PRO A 36 -5.95 14.72 -32.09
N ALA A 37 -4.70 15.14 -31.97
CA ALA A 37 -4.39 16.49 -31.48
C ALA A 37 -5.10 17.57 -32.30
N GLY A 38 -5.74 18.53 -31.59
CA GLY A 38 -6.53 19.61 -32.19
C GLY A 38 -7.95 19.21 -32.61
N SER A 39 -8.42 18.00 -32.26
CA SER A 39 -9.75 17.52 -32.67
C SER A 39 -10.86 17.66 -31.61
N LEU A 40 -10.50 17.99 -30.38
CA LEU A 40 -11.46 18.13 -29.29
C LEU A 40 -11.50 19.57 -28.78
N ASP A 41 -12.69 20.06 -28.39
CA ASP A 41 -12.91 21.38 -27.80
C ASP A 41 -13.58 21.22 -26.44
N GLY A 42 -13.18 22.04 -25.46
CA GLY A 42 -13.70 22.01 -24.10
C GLY A 42 -13.89 23.39 -23.51
N ASP A 43 -14.69 23.47 -22.45
CA ASP A 43 -14.94 24.72 -21.72
C ASP A 43 -13.66 25.20 -21.01
N ASN A 44 -12.85 24.25 -20.54
CA ASN A 44 -11.49 24.47 -20.03
C ASN A 44 -10.48 23.73 -20.90
N GLU A 45 -9.38 24.39 -21.23
CA GLU A 45 -8.31 23.78 -22.01
C GLU A 45 -7.01 23.80 -21.23
N VAL A 46 -6.35 22.63 -21.16
CA VAL A 46 -5.02 22.46 -20.56
C VAL A 46 -4.04 22.20 -21.68
N ASP A 47 -3.13 23.14 -21.94
CA ASP A 47 -2.07 22.97 -22.92
C ASP A 47 -1.02 21.96 -22.39
N ALA A 48 -0.88 20.85 -23.09
CA ALA A 48 0.08 19.80 -22.80
C ALA A 48 1.12 19.63 -23.91
N GLU A 49 1.28 20.64 -24.77
CA GLU A 49 2.30 20.60 -25.83
C GLU A 49 3.70 20.35 -25.23
N GLY A 50 4.39 19.35 -25.73
CA GLY A 50 5.72 18.95 -25.22
C GLY A 50 5.71 18.15 -23.93
N CYS A 51 4.54 17.87 -23.34
CA CYS A 51 4.39 17.07 -22.13
C CYS A 51 3.92 15.65 -22.43
N TYR A 52 4.30 14.70 -21.57
CA TYR A 52 3.66 13.39 -21.53
C TYR A 52 2.36 13.48 -20.73
N VAL A 53 1.30 12.82 -21.21
CA VAL A 53 0.04 12.66 -20.52
C VAL A 53 -0.08 11.19 -20.12
N LEU A 54 -0.04 10.96 -18.81
CA LEU A 54 -0.13 9.62 -18.21
C LEU A 54 -1.34 9.53 -17.28
N PRO A 55 -1.84 8.31 -17.03
CA PRO A 55 -2.73 8.10 -15.89
C PRO A 55 -2.07 8.56 -14.59
N GLY A 56 -2.87 9.07 -13.65
CA GLY A 56 -2.37 9.37 -12.31
C GLY A 56 -1.77 8.12 -11.66
N VAL A 57 -0.67 8.30 -10.94
CA VAL A 57 -0.03 7.18 -10.23
C VAL A 57 -0.90 6.75 -9.06
N VAL A 58 -1.06 5.44 -8.91
CA VAL A 58 -1.63 4.81 -7.70
C VAL A 58 -0.48 4.33 -6.83
N ASP A 59 -0.34 4.89 -5.62
CA ASP A 59 0.61 4.40 -4.63
C ASP A 59 -0.09 3.48 -3.63
N PRO A 60 0.10 2.15 -3.73
CA PRO A 60 -0.61 1.19 -2.90
C PRO A 60 0.06 0.95 -1.55
N HIS A 61 1.08 1.72 -1.15
CA HIS A 61 1.85 1.41 0.06
C HIS A 61 2.35 2.67 0.77
N THR A 62 1.49 3.30 1.56
CA THR A 62 1.82 4.54 2.26
C THR A 62 1.55 4.47 3.77
N HIS A 63 2.38 5.17 4.56
CA HIS A 63 2.36 5.15 6.03
C HIS A 63 2.33 6.57 6.61
N PRO A 64 1.21 7.28 6.60
CA PRO A 64 1.12 8.63 7.19
C PRO A 64 1.19 8.67 8.72
N VAL A 65 1.40 7.52 9.37
CA VAL A 65 1.39 7.37 10.83
C VAL A 65 2.66 7.81 11.56
N TYR A 66 3.77 8.05 10.84
CA TYR A 66 5.05 8.33 11.49
C TYR A 66 5.31 9.81 11.68
N LEU A 67 5.23 10.61 10.64
CA LEU A 67 5.57 12.04 10.66
C LEU A 67 4.53 12.90 9.95
N ASP A 68 3.76 12.32 9.04
CA ASP A 68 2.80 13.02 8.20
C ASP A 68 1.35 12.72 8.62
N SER A 69 0.47 13.71 8.45
CA SER A 69 -0.96 13.49 8.43
C SER A 69 -1.41 13.00 7.04
N ILE A 70 -2.63 12.46 6.92
CA ILE A 70 -3.23 12.14 5.61
C ILE A 70 -3.21 13.38 4.71
N LYS A 71 -3.50 14.56 5.29
CA LYS A 71 -3.47 15.84 4.57
C LYS A 71 -2.11 16.15 3.97
N ASP A 72 -1.04 16.08 4.76
CA ASP A 72 0.29 16.46 4.30
C ASP A 72 0.86 15.45 3.32
N LEU A 73 0.64 14.15 3.56
CA LEU A 73 1.04 13.09 2.64
C LEU A 73 0.34 13.25 1.30
N SER A 74 -0.99 13.38 1.28
CA SER A 74 -1.77 13.50 0.03
C SER A 74 -1.39 14.76 -0.75
N ARG A 75 -1.15 15.88 -0.06
CA ARG A 75 -0.65 17.11 -0.68
C ARG A 75 0.72 16.93 -1.32
N THR A 76 1.62 16.20 -0.66
CA THR A 76 2.95 15.93 -1.20
C THR A 76 2.88 14.95 -2.37
N ALA A 77 2.03 13.93 -2.27
CA ALA A 77 1.83 12.91 -3.30
C ALA A 77 1.36 13.52 -4.63
N VAL A 78 0.41 14.47 -4.59
CA VAL A 78 -0.09 15.11 -5.81
C VAL A 78 0.99 15.87 -6.58
N TRP A 79 1.98 16.46 -5.91
CA TRP A 79 3.11 17.10 -6.57
C TRP A 79 4.01 16.12 -7.32
N GLY A 80 4.01 14.85 -6.92
CA GLY A 80 4.66 13.75 -7.63
C GLY A 80 3.82 13.11 -8.73
N GLY A 81 2.59 13.59 -8.97
CA GLY A 81 1.67 13.01 -9.94
C GLY A 81 0.91 11.78 -9.43
N VAL A 82 0.93 11.53 -8.12
CA VAL A 82 0.10 10.50 -7.47
C VAL A 82 -1.32 11.05 -7.30
N THR A 83 -2.31 10.30 -7.74
CA THR A 83 -3.73 10.69 -7.67
C THR A 83 -4.55 9.78 -6.78
N THR A 84 -4.00 8.65 -6.37
CA THR A 84 -4.64 7.71 -5.45
C THR A 84 -3.58 7.08 -4.55
N VAL A 85 -3.87 7.00 -3.26
CA VAL A 85 -2.99 6.38 -2.26
C VAL A 85 -3.74 5.31 -1.48
N VAL A 86 -3.04 4.26 -1.05
CA VAL A 86 -3.61 3.28 -0.12
C VAL A 86 -2.80 3.33 1.18
N HIS A 87 -3.44 3.81 2.23
CA HIS A 87 -2.82 3.98 3.54
C HIS A 87 -2.95 2.73 4.41
N TYR A 88 -1.93 2.46 5.21
CA TYR A 88 -2.03 1.47 6.29
C TYR A 88 -2.57 2.14 7.55
N CYS A 89 -3.80 1.77 7.95
CA CYS A 89 -4.39 2.18 9.22
C CYS A 89 -4.13 1.10 10.28
N TYR A 90 -3.27 1.44 11.25
CA TYR A 90 -2.83 0.50 12.29
C TYR A 90 -3.66 0.66 13.56
N ALA A 91 -4.40 -0.39 13.93
CA ALA A 91 -4.97 -0.50 15.27
C ALA A 91 -3.90 -0.98 16.25
N LYS A 92 -3.64 -0.19 17.29
CA LYS A 92 -2.68 -0.53 18.34
C LYS A 92 -3.20 -1.69 19.20
N PRO A 93 -2.32 -2.33 20.01
CA PRO A 93 -2.78 -3.32 20.98
C PRO A 93 -3.87 -2.75 21.88
N GLY A 94 -4.99 -3.49 21.99
CA GLY A 94 -6.18 -3.07 22.76
C GLY A 94 -7.15 -2.17 22.01
N GLU A 95 -6.83 -1.69 20.81
CA GLU A 95 -7.74 -0.91 19.97
C GLU A 95 -8.54 -1.81 19.02
N SER A 96 -9.77 -1.38 18.71
CA SER A 96 -10.62 -2.02 17.70
C SER A 96 -10.10 -1.67 16.29
N GLN A 97 -9.93 -2.68 15.43
CA GLN A 97 -9.58 -2.49 14.03
C GLN A 97 -10.73 -1.81 13.26
N LEU A 98 -11.98 -2.14 13.59
CA LEU A 98 -13.13 -1.54 12.95
C LEU A 98 -13.25 -0.04 13.28
N GLN A 99 -13.10 0.34 14.57
CA GLN A 99 -13.13 1.74 14.95
C GLN A 99 -11.98 2.52 14.32
N ASN A 100 -10.80 1.94 14.30
CA ASN A 100 -9.63 2.55 13.65
C ASN A 100 -9.88 2.84 12.17
N VAL A 101 -10.50 1.92 11.43
CA VAL A 101 -10.88 2.13 10.02
C VAL A 101 -11.89 3.28 9.88
N HIS A 102 -12.88 3.38 10.77
CA HIS A 102 -13.84 4.49 10.74
C HIS A 102 -13.15 5.83 10.95
N ASP A 103 -12.27 5.93 11.95
CA ASP A 103 -11.54 7.16 12.28
C ASP A 103 -10.65 7.61 11.08
N TRP A 104 -9.96 6.67 10.44
CA TRP A 104 -9.14 6.95 9.26
C TRP A 104 -9.95 7.35 8.03
N LYS A 105 -11.13 6.74 7.83
CA LYS A 105 -12.04 7.16 6.75
C LYS A 105 -12.57 8.56 6.97
N GLU A 106 -12.92 8.90 8.22
CA GLU A 106 -13.37 10.24 8.57
C GLU A 106 -12.28 11.29 8.34
N GLU A 107 -11.05 11.04 8.82
CA GLU A 107 -9.90 11.92 8.59
C GLU A 107 -9.60 12.07 7.10
N GLY A 108 -9.55 10.97 6.36
CA GLY A 108 -9.28 10.97 4.92
C GLY A 108 -10.32 11.76 4.13
N ASN A 109 -11.60 11.54 4.40
CA ASN A 109 -12.69 12.27 3.74
C ASN A 109 -12.65 13.78 4.05
N ALA A 110 -12.19 14.16 5.23
CA ALA A 110 -12.11 15.56 5.64
C ALA A 110 -10.85 16.28 5.12
N SER A 111 -9.77 15.56 4.84
CA SER A 111 -8.46 16.20 4.69
C SER A 111 -7.63 15.76 3.47
N SER A 112 -7.93 14.63 2.84
CA SER A 112 -7.16 14.16 1.67
C SER A 112 -7.39 15.05 0.44
N TYR A 113 -6.31 15.36 -0.27
CA TYR A 113 -6.35 16.10 -1.54
C TYR A 113 -6.58 15.21 -2.76
N ILE A 114 -6.42 13.91 -2.61
CA ILE A 114 -6.51 12.89 -3.67
C ILE A 114 -7.34 11.71 -3.18
N ASP A 115 -7.71 10.83 -4.08
CA ASP A 115 -8.42 9.61 -3.73
C ASP A 115 -7.58 8.75 -2.80
N PHE A 116 -8.24 8.07 -1.87
CA PHE A 116 -7.56 7.18 -0.95
C PHE A 116 -8.36 5.90 -0.67
N ALA A 117 -7.63 4.86 -0.30
CA ALA A 117 -8.16 3.62 0.27
C ALA A 117 -7.33 3.21 1.49
N LEU A 118 -7.77 2.16 2.19
CA LEU A 118 -7.12 1.70 3.40
C LEU A 118 -6.74 0.22 3.31
N HIS A 119 -5.55 -0.09 3.87
CA HIS A 119 -5.19 -1.42 4.33
C HIS A 119 -5.35 -1.48 5.83
N GLY A 120 -6.01 -2.51 6.37
CA GLY A 120 -6.07 -2.72 7.82
C GLY A 120 -4.72 -3.21 8.34
N GLY A 121 -4.14 -2.54 9.33
CA GLY A 121 -2.88 -2.94 9.96
C GLY A 121 -3.10 -3.47 11.38
N MET A 122 -2.61 -4.65 11.69
CA MET A 122 -2.85 -5.34 12.95
C MET A 122 -1.56 -5.53 13.75
N PHE A 123 -1.53 -4.99 14.98
CA PHE A 123 -0.45 -5.24 15.94
C PHE A 123 -0.84 -6.28 17.00
N GLU A 124 -2.12 -6.56 17.19
CA GLU A 124 -2.65 -7.61 18.07
C GLU A 124 -3.50 -8.60 17.25
N THR A 125 -2.89 -9.18 16.21
CA THR A 125 -3.55 -9.97 15.14
C THR A 125 -4.51 -11.02 15.69
N LEU A 126 -4.14 -11.74 16.75
CA LEU A 126 -4.95 -12.83 17.28
C LEU A 126 -6.36 -12.39 17.72
N LYS A 127 -6.46 -11.19 18.30
CA LYS A 127 -7.73 -10.61 18.75
C LYS A 127 -8.42 -9.84 17.61
N GLN A 128 -7.68 -9.01 16.93
CA GLN A 128 -8.21 -8.15 15.86
C GLN A 128 -8.73 -8.96 14.66
N ALA A 129 -8.27 -10.19 14.47
CA ALA A 129 -8.80 -11.09 13.43
C ALA A 129 -10.31 -11.38 13.55
N ASP A 130 -10.89 -11.27 14.75
CA ASP A 130 -12.33 -11.50 14.96
C ASP A 130 -13.19 -10.36 14.38
N GLU A 131 -12.62 -9.16 14.20
CA GLU A 131 -13.31 -7.99 13.64
C GLU A 131 -13.25 -7.92 12.10
N LEU A 132 -12.40 -8.72 11.45
CA LEU A 132 -12.15 -8.63 10.01
C LEU A 132 -13.40 -8.75 9.13
N PRO A 133 -14.43 -9.57 9.47
CA PRO A 133 -15.66 -9.60 8.69
C PRO A 133 -16.39 -8.26 8.62
N ASP A 134 -16.35 -7.49 9.70
CA ASP A 134 -17.00 -6.17 9.75
C ASP A 134 -16.11 -5.11 9.08
N VAL A 135 -14.80 -5.15 9.29
CA VAL A 135 -13.84 -4.31 8.58
C VAL A 135 -13.91 -4.51 7.06
N PHE A 136 -14.12 -5.76 6.62
CA PHE A 136 -14.27 -6.08 5.20
C PHE A 136 -15.51 -5.41 4.57
N LYS A 137 -16.62 -5.34 5.31
CA LYS A 137 -17.84 -4.63 4.88
C LYS A 137 -17.62 -3.14 4.69
N GLU A 138 -16.66 -2.56 5.40
CA GLU A 138 -16.22 -1.18 5.24
C GLU A 138 -15.37 -0.94 3.98
N GLY A 139 -15.13 -1.96 3.15
CA GLY A 139 -14.36 -1.88 1.92
C GLY A 139 -12.85 -2.08 2.11
N VAL A 140 -12.38 -2.42 3.30
CA VAL A 140 -10.98 -2.77 3.55
C VAL A 140 -10.80 -4.26 3.31
N THR A 141 -10.10 -4.62 2.23
CA THR A 141 -10.00 -6.01 1.76
C THR A 141 -8.60 -6.62 1.87
N SER A 142 -7.65 -5.85 2.37
CA SER A 142 -6.27 -6.28 2.57
C SER A 142 -5.78 -5.90 3.98
N PHE A 143 -4.99 -6.80 4.57
CA PHE A 143 -4.66 -6.72 5.99
C PHE A 143 -3.17 -6.94 6.22
N LYS A 144 -2.50 -5.97 6.86
CA LYS A 144 -1.07 -5.98 7.14
C LYS A 144 -0.78 -6.63 8.48
N MET A 145 0.16 -7.56 8.48
CA MET A 145 0.72 -8.22 9.66
C MET A 145 2.25 -8.28 9.56
N PHE A 146 2.91 -8.53 10.67
CA PHE A 146 4.35 -8.51 10.76
C PHE A 146 4.88 -9.85 11.29
N MET A 147 5.84 -10.46 10.60
CA MET A 147 6.55 -11.65 11.07
C MET A 147 7.85 -11.27 11.82
N SER A 148 8.08 -9.98 12.01
CA SER A 148 9.22 -9.37 12.70
C SER A 148 8.75 -8.43 13.82
N TYR A 149 9.70 -7.71 14.44
CA TYR A 149 9.46 -6.72 15.49
C TYR A 149 8.92 -7.32 16.81
N ALA A 150 9.43 -8.50 17.21
CA ALA A 150 9.03 -9.15 18.44
C ALA A 150 9.29 -8.29 19.69
N LYS A 151 10.44 -7.58 19.73
CA LYS A 151 10.80 -6.67 20.83
C LYS A 151 9.87 -5.46 20.96
N LEU A 152 9.17 -5.08 19.87
CA LEU A 152 8.15 -4.04 19.87
C LEU A 152 6.76 -4.58 20.21
N GLY A 153 6.59 -5.89 20.32
CA GLY A 153 5.29 -6.53 20.54
C GLY A 153 4.37 -6.56 19.31
N TRP A 154 4.91 -6.33 18.10
CA TRP A 154 4.14 -6.28 16.86
C TRP A 154 4.17 -7.60 16.08
N MET A 155 5.09 -8.50 16.44
CA MET A 155 5.24 -9.77 15.73
C MET A 155 4.00 -10.64 15.89
N THR A 156 3.48 -11.10 14.76
CA THR A 156 2.41 -12.07 14.65
C THR A 156 3.02 -13.46 14.49
N ASP A 157 2.71 -14.36 15.39
CA ASP A 157 3.15 -15.77 15.30
C ASP A 157 2.34 -16.58 14.27
N ASP A 158 2.81 -17.79 13.97
CA ASP A 158 2.18 -18.63 12.94
C ASP A 158 0.73 -19.04 13.27
N TYR A 159 0.37 -19.12 14.57
CA TYR A 159 -1.01 -19.40 14.98
C TYR A 159 -1.93 -18.22 14.66
N ALA A 160 -1.55 -17.02 15.05
CA ALA A 160 -2.30 -15.81 14.79
C ALA A 160 -2.36 -15.47 13.29
N LEU A 161 -1.25 -15.68 12.55
CA LEU A 161 -1.21 -15.58 11.09
C LEU A 161 -2.21 -16.53 10.44
N SER A 162 -2.20 -17.82 10.86
CA SER A 162 -3.10 -18.83 10.31
C SER A 162 -4.57 -18.48 10.58
N LYS A 163 -4.91 -18.03 11.79
CA LYS A 163 -6.26 -17.58 12.13
C LYS A 163 -6.70 -16.42 11.24
N ALA A 164 -5.88 -15.37 11.14
CA ALA A 164 -6.21 -14.20 10.34
C ALA A 164 -6.34 -14.56 8.86
N MET A 165 -5.40 -15.33 8.30
CA MET A 165 -5.43 -15.78 6.91
C MET A 165 -6.66 -16.65 6.59
N ASP A 166 -7.09 -17.53 7.50
CA ASP A 166 -8.30 -18.33 7.31
C ASP A 166 -9.56 -17.44 7.19
N VAL A 167 -9.64 -16.39 8.01
CA VAL A 167 -10.74 -15.42 7.92
C VAL A 167 -10.63 -14.59 6.63
N ILE A 168 -9.45 -14.02 6.33
CA ILE A 168 -9.20 -13.17 5.15
C ILE A 168 -9.49 -13.96 3.87
N GLY A 169 -9.00 -15.21 3.78
CA GLY A 169 -9.22 -16.05 2.61
C GLY A 169 -10.70 -16.36 2.35
N LYS A 170 -11.47 -16.65 3.42
CA LYS A 170 -12.93 -16.89 3.32
C LYS A 170 -13.71 -15.65 2.87
N LEU A 171 -13.22 -14.45 3.21
CA LEU A 171 -13.81 -13.19 2.78
C LEU A 171 -13.41 -12.80 1.35
N GLY A 172 -12.45 -13.48 0.73
CA GLY A 172 -11.90 -13.11 -0.58
C GLY A 172 -10.92 -11.93 -0.53
N GLY A 173 -10.34 -11.69 0.64
CA GLY A 173 -9.34 -10.63 0.85
C GLY A 173 -7.90 -11.11 0.61
N MET A 174 -6.93 -10.30 1.04
CA MET A 174 -5.50 -10.53 0.87
C MET A 174 -4.72 -10.21 2.14
N ALA A 175 -3.80 -11.09 2.52
CA ALA A 175 -2.86 -10.85 3.61
C ALA A 175 -1.60 -10.15 3.06
N ALA A 176 -1.27 -8.99 3.60
CA ALA A 176 -0.03 -8.27 3.31
C ALA A 176 0.95 -8.50 4.48
N LEU A 177 2.15 -9.02 4.20
CA LEU A 177 3.07 -9.44 5.25
C LEU A 177 4.41 -8.72 5.16
N HIS A 178 4.85 -8.15 6.27
CA HIS A 178 6.26 -7.83 6.47
C HIS A 178 6.97 -9.13 6.85
N ALA A 179 7.61 -9.75 5.87
CA ALA A 179 8.08 -11.12 5.98
C ALA A 179 9.59 -11.16 6.23
N GLU A 180 9.97 -11.08 7.48
CA GLU A 180 11.33 -11.35 7.97
C GLU A 180 11.25 -12.25 9.21
N ASN A 181 12.24 -13.12 9.43
CA ASN A 181 12.35 -13.95 10.63
C ASN A 181 12.79 -13.08 11.82
N GLY A 182 11.80 -12.44 12.49
CA GLY A 182 12.06 -11.45 13.51
C GLY A 182 12.87 -11.97 14.70
N LEU A 183 12.64 -13.19 15.14
CA LEU A 183 13.39 -13.76 16.27
C LEU A 183 14.86 -14.04 15.93
N ALA A 184 15.13 -14.49 14.71
CA ALA A 184 16.50 -14.66 14.23
C ALA A 184 17.23 -13.31 14.10
N ILE A 185 16.55 -12.31 13.56
CA ILE A 185 17.04 -10.93 13.45
C ILE A 185 17.33 -10.35 14.82
N ASP A 186 16.41 -10.47 15.77
CA ASP A 186 16.58 -9.97 17.14
C ASP A 186 17.82 -10.60 17.80
N TYR A 187 18.04 -11.92 17.64
CA TYR A 187 19.23 -12.59 18.14
C TYR A 187 20.53 -12.08 17.51
N ILE A 188 20.53 -11.90 16.17
CA ILE A 188 21.70 -11.39 15.44
C ILE A 188 22.05 -9.96 15.90
N GLN A 189 21.03 -9.12 16.04
CA GLN A 189 21.21 -7.75 16.51
C GLN A 189 21.77 -7.71 17.93
N ASP A 190 21.24 -8.53 18.85
CA ASP A 190 21.74 -8.62 20.23
C ASP A 190 23.20 -9.03 20.27
N LYS A 191 23.56 -10.06 19.48
CA LYS A 191 24.95 -10.52 19.36
C LYS A 191 25.88 -9.40 18.85
N LEU A 192 25.49 -8.67 17.82
CA LEU A 192 26.28 -7.56 17.29
C LEU A 192 26.46 -6.43 18.32
N LEU A 193 25.44 -6.16 19.13
CA LEU A 193 25.50 -5.18 20.21
C LEU A 193 26.43 -5.64 21.35
N GLU A 194 26.38 -6.93 21.72
CA GLU A 194 27.31 -7.51 22.71
C GLU A 194 28.76 -7.43 22.25
N GLU A 195 29.02 -7.66 20.96
CA GLU A 195 30.34 -7.50 20.33
C GLU A 195 30.79 -6.03 20.23
N LYS A 196 29.94 -5.05 20.61
CA LYS A 196 30.15 -3.61 20.42
C LYS A 196 30.44 -3.25 18.96
N ALA A 197 29.82 -3.95 18.04
CA ALA A 197 29.97 -3.72 16.61
C ALA A 197 29.47 -2.32 16.24
N ASP A 198 30.11 -1.69 15.25
CA ASP A 198 29.55 -0.51 14.59
C ASP A 198 28.36 -0.92 13.71
N ILE A 199 27.16 -0.82 14.26
CA ILE A 199 25.92 -1.21 13.59
C ILE A 199 25.71 -0.44 12.29
N THR A 200 26.15 0.83 12.22
CA THR A 200 26.00 1.64 11.01
C THR A 200 26.80 1.06 9.84
N SER A 201 28.05 0.67 10.08
CA SER A 201 28.89 0.07 9.03
C SER A 201 28.51 -1.37 8.71
N ARG A 202 27.88 -2.08 9.66
CA ARG A 202 27.44 -3.50 9.52
C ARG A 202 25.94 -3.64 9.40
N PHE A 203 25.25 -2.61 8.91
CA PHE A 203 23.79 -2.56 8.86
C PHE A 203 23.18 -3.77 8.13
N LEU A 204 23.74 -4.19 7.00
CA LEU A 204 23.25 -5.35 6.23
C LEU A 204 23.37 -6.68 6.98
N GLU A 205 24.22 -6.77 8.00
CA GLU A 205 24.33 -7.97 8.84
C GLU A 205 23.20 -8.05 9.87
N THR A 206 22.56 -6.92 10.18
CA THR A 206 21.46 -6.88 11.17
C THR A 206 20.17 -7.53 10.68
N SER A 207 19.98 -7.59 9.35
CA SER A 207 18.84 -8.26 8.71
C SER A 207 19.32 -8.99 7.46
N PRO A 208 19.85 -10.23 7.61
CA PRO A 208 20.40 -10.99 6.50
C PRO A 208 19.32 -11.47 5.54
N ALA A 209 19.63 -11.52 4.24
CA ALA A 209 18.75 -11.95 3.17
C ALA A 209 18.02 -13.29 3.43
N LEU A 210 18.71 -14.24 4.07
CA LEU A 210 18.11 -15.55 4.41
C LEU A 210 16.99 -15.44 5.47
N ALA A 211 16.97 -14.40 6.30
CA ALA A 211 15.88 -14.18 7.26
C ALA A 211 14.61 -13.69 6.54
N GLU A 212 14.75 -12.89 5.49
CA GLU A 212 13.66 -12.52 4.60
C GLU A 212 13.16 -13.73 3.79
N ALA A 213 14.06 -14.45 3.14
CA ALA A 213 13.71 -15.60 2.31
C ALA A 213 12.96 -16.71 3.09
N GLU A 214 13.42 -17.06 4.30
CA GLU A 214 12.75 -18.04 5.16
C GLU A 214 11.33 -17.59 5.49
N ALA A 215 11.18 -16.34 5.92
CA ALA A 215 9.87 -15.81 6.32
C ALA A 215 8.90 -15.74 5.13
N ILE A 216 9.34 -15.32 3.95
CA ILE A 216 8.52 -15.33 2.73
C ILE A 216 8.07 -16.73 2.38
N PHE A 217 8.98 -17.70 2.41
CA PHE A 217 8.65 -19.09 2.15
C PHE A 217 7.56 -19.60 3.10
N ARG A 218 7.72 -19.36 4.41
CA ARG A 218 6.75 -19.71 5.45
C ARG A 218 5.41 -19.00 5.23
N ALA A 219 5.42 -17.70 4.93
CA ALA A 219 4.23 -16.91 4.62
C ALA A 219 3.43 -17.48 3.44
N VAL A 220 4.12 -17.85 2.35
CA VAL A 220 3.49 -18.44 1.17
C VAL A 220 2.87 -19.81 1.48
N TYR A 221 3.55 -20.62 2.29
CA TYR A 221 3.03 -21.93 2.73
C TYR A 221 1.78 -21.79 3.59
N LEU A 222 1.79 -20.87 4.57
CA LEU A 222 0.62 -20.59 5.40
C LEU A 222 -0.54 -20.04 4.54
N GLY A 223 -0.26 -19.13 3.61
CA GLY A 223 -1.26 -18.63 2.67
C GLY A 223 -1.90 -19.74 1.82
N ARG A 224 -1.09 -20.67 1.31
CA ARG A 224 -1.61 -21.86 0.58
C ARG A 224 -2.47 -22.76 1.47
N LEU A 225 -2.02 -23.02 2.70
CA LEU A 225 -2.74 -23.85 3.65
C LEU A 225 -4.09 -23.25 4.02
N MET A 226 -4.14 -21.93 4.23
CA MET A 226 -5.38 -21.20 4.58
C MET A 226 -6.17 -20.72 3.35
N LYS A 227 -5.71 -21.00 2.12
CA LYS A 227 -6.33 -20.54 0.86
C LYS A 227 -6.49 -19.02 0.80
N CYS A 228 -5.54 -18.29 1.36
CA CYS A 228 -5.50 -16.84 1.44
C CYS A 228 -4.45 -16.31 0.46
N PRO A 229 -4.79 -15.39 -0.45
CA PRO A 229 -3.80 -14.66 -1.23
C PRO A 229 -2.85 -13.90 -0.32
N VAL A 230 -1.55 -13.96 -0.64
CA VAL A 230 -0.50 -13.27 0.12
C VAL A 230 0.18 -12.25 -0.78
N TYR A 231 0.34 -11.05 -0.26
CA TYR A 231 1.13 -9.96 -0.84
C TYR A 231 2.35 -9.71 0.04
N ILE A 232 3.52 -9.79 -0.55
CA ILE A 232 4.78 -9.48 0.14
C ILE A 232 5.30 -8.15 -0.42
N PRO A 233 5.08 -7.04 0.30
CA PRO A 233 5.66 -5.77 -0.09
C PRO A 233 7.18 -5.77 0.15
N HIS A 234 7.90 -4.91 -0.59
CA HIS A 234 9.32 -4.60 -0.38
C HIS A 234 10.26 -5.83 -0.25
N ILE A 235 10.17 -6.81 -1.15
CA ILE A 235 11.18 -7.87 -1.28
C ILE A 235 12.52 -7.23 -1.64
N SER A 236 13.54 -7.47 -0.83
CA SER A 236 14.81 -6.76 -0.91
C SER A 236 16.02 -7.65 -1.25
N SER A 237 15.83 -8.97 -1.33
CA SER A 237 16.93 -9.90 -1.61
C SER A 237 16.62 -10.85 -2.77
N PHE A 238 17.70 -11.32 -3.42
CA PHE A 238 17.58 -12.32 -4.48
C PHE A 238 17.12 -13.67 -3.96
N GLU A 239 17.55 -14.04 -2.74
CA GLU A 239 17.19 -15.27 -2.07
C GLU A 239 15.70 -15.36 -1.76
N ALA A 240 15.03 -14.20 -1.69
CA ALA A 240 13.59 -14.08 -1.38
C ALA A 240 12.69 -14.17 -2.63
N MET A 241 13.25 -14.02 -3.84
CA MET A 241 12.54 -14.14 -5.11
C MET A 241 12.43 -15.59 -5.59
#